data_e37bd2aea4957d377f4f7cbb88cfb071
#
_entry.id   e37bd2aea4957d377f4f7cbb88cfb071
#
_cell.length_a   1.000
_cell.length_b   1.000
_cell.length_c   1.000
_cell.angle_alpha   90.00
_cell.angle_beta   90.00
_cell.angle_gamma   90.00
#
_symmetry.space_group_name_H-M   'P 1'
#
loop_
_entity.id
_entity.type
_entity.pdbx_description
1 polymer ?
#
loop_
_entity_poly.entity_id
_entity_poly.type
_entity_poly.pdbx_seq_one_letter_code
_entity_poly.pdbx_strand_id
1 'polypeptide(L)' 'NIHIGHFIIDGGIGKKPIGDYQMVHPDEIAKQYLNFYEQDKSAWSWEVEIRSNTEKF' A
#
# COMPACT_ATOMS: atom_id res chain seq x y z
N ASN A 1 6.61 -0.54 -23.57
CA ASN A 1 5.92 -1.15 -22.41
C ASN A 1 6.36 -0.50 -21.11
N ILE A 2 5.58 0.48 -20.66
CA ILE A 2 5.86 1.18 -19.40
C ILE A 2 4.74 0.86 -18.42
N HIS A 3 5.13 0.38 -17.24
CA HIS A 3 4.20 0.08 -16.17
C HIS A 3 4.16 1.27 -15.20
N ILE A 4 3.06 2.00 -15.20
CA ILE A 4 2.87 3.17 -14.34
C ILE A 4 1.75 2.86 -13.35
N GLY A 5 1.99 3.18 -12.09
CA GLY A 5 0.98 2.99 -11.06
C GLY A 5 0.81 4.22 -10.19
N HIS A 6 -0.38 4.36 -9.65
CA HIS A 6 -0.73 5.39 -8.69
C HIS A 6 -0.98 4.70 -7.35
N PHE A 7 -0.17 5.05 -6.35
CA PHE A 7 -0.29 4.49 -5.01
C PHE A 7 -1.01 5.46 -4.10
N ILE A 8 -2.09 4.98 -3.49
CA ILE A 8 -2.87 5.76 -2.53
C ILE A 8 -2.64 5.16 -1.16
N ILE A 9 -2.07 5.93 -0.25
CA ILE A 9 -1.84 5.50 1.13
C ILE A 9 -2.83 6.25 2.00
N ASP A 10 -3.84 5.53 2.47
CA ASP A 10 -4.94 6.12 3.23
C ASP A 10 -4.80 5.70 4.69
N GLY A 11 -4.30 6.64 5.50
CA GLY A 11 -4.09 6.41 6.92
C GLY A 11 -2.73 6.89 7.39
N GLY A 12 -2.51 6.83 8.69
CA GLY A 12 -1.25 7.22 9.28
C GLY A 12 -0.18 6.15 9.06
N ILE A 13 1.04 6.59 8.87
CA ILE A 13 2.19 5.71 8.65
C ILE A 13 3.01 5.65 9.93
N GLY A 14 3.30 4.45 10.42
CA GLY A 14 4.10 4.27 11.62
C GLY A 14 4.18 2.81 12.00
N LYS A 15 5.02 2.51 13.00
CA LYS A 15 5.26 1.12 13.42
C LYS A 15 4.42 0.71 14.62
N LYS A 16 3.92 1.66 15.41
CA LYS A 16 3.17 1.39 16.62
C LYS A 16 1.74 1.89 16.50
N PRO A 17 0.77 1.13 16.97
CA PRO A 17 -0.61 1.60 16.95
C PRO A 17 -0.81 2.78 17.90
N ILE A 18 -1.81 3.60 17.59
CA ILE A 18 -2.23 4.70 18.47
C ILE A 18 -3.64 4.33 18.94
N GLY A 19 -3.76 4.01 20.23
CA GLY A 19 -5.03 3.51 20.75
C GLY A 19 -5.46 2.25 20.00
N ASP A 20 -6.68 2.25 19.48
CA ASP A 20 -7.20 1.12 18.68
C ASP A 20 -6.90 1.26 17.19
N TYR A 21 -6.25 2.36 16.79
CA TYR A 21 -5.95 2.61 15.38
C TYR A 21 -4.61 1.96 15.01
N GLN A 22 -4.65 1.07 14.03
CA GLN A 22 -3.46 0.43 13.48
C GLN A 22 -2.86 1.32 12.40
N MET A 23 -1.59 1.70 12.59
CA MET A 23 -0.87 2.47 11.58
C MET A 23 -0.46 1.58 10.41
N VAL A 24 -0.28 2.18 9.25
CA VAL A 24 0.27 1.48 8.09
C VAL A 24 1.79 1.43 8.26
N HIS A 25 2.34 0.23 8.29
CA HIS A 25 3.78 0.05 8.52
C HIS A 25 4.58 0.39 7.25
N PRO A 26 5.62 1.24 7.35
CA PRO A 26 6.41 1.61 6.16
C PRO A 26 7.03 0.43 5.43
N ASP A 27 7.45 -0.61 6.17
CA ASP A 27 8.03 -1.80 5.56
C ASP A 27 7.02 -2.54 4.69
N GLU A 28 5.75 -2.54 5.10
CA GLU A 28 4.69 -3.18 4.33
C GLU A 28 4.32 -2.36 3.10
N ILE A 29 4.44 -1.04 3.18
CA ILE A 29 4.27 -0.17 2.01
C ILE A 29 5.36 -0.48 0.98
N ALA A 30 6.60 -0.62 1.43
CA ALA A 30 7.72 -0.95 0.55
C ALA A 30 7.50 -2.29 -0.17
N LYS A 31 6.93 -3.27 0.52
CA LYS A 31 6.59 -4.56 -0.10
C LYS A 31 5.57 -4.40 -1.23
N GLN A 32 4.62 -3.50 -1.08
CA GLN A 32 3.62 -3.27 -2.13
C GLN A 32 4.26 -2.65 -3.38
N TYR A 33 5.23 -1.75 -3.20
CA TYR A 33 5.97 -1.19 -4.33
C TYR A 33 6.74 -2.28 -5.07
N LEU A 34 7.40 -3.17 -4.34
CA LEU A 34 8.16 -4.25 -4.94
C LEU A 34 7.23 -5.21 -5.70
N ASN A 35 6.11 -5.58 -5.09
CA ASN A 35 5.12 -6.43 -5.74
C ASN A 35 4.61 -5.82 -7.04
N PHE A 36 4.35 -4.53 -7.03
CA PHE A 36 3.91 -3.80 -8.22
C PHE A 36 4.96 -3.88 -9.32
N TYR A 37 6.21 -3.65 -8.97
CA TYR A 37 7.33 -3.71 -9.91
C TYR A 37 7.45 -5.09 -10.56
N GLU A 38 7.20 -6.12 -9.78
CA GLU A 38 7.37 -7.51 -10.23
C GLU A 38 6.13 -8.10 -10.90
N GLN A 39 5.05 -7.34 -11.03
CA GLN A 39 3.83 -7.86 -11.66
C GLN A 39 4.07 -8.30 -13.09
N ASP A 40 3.51 -9.46 -13.44
CA ASP A 40 3.54 -9.94 -14.81
C ASP A 40 2.71 -9.02 -15.70
N LYS A 41 3.14 -8.86 -16.95
CA LYS A 41 2.45 -7.99 -17.91
C LYS A 41 0.98 -8.33 -18.11
N SER A 42 0.62 -9.60 -17.92
CA SER A 42 -0.77 -10.04 -18.08
C SER A 42 -1.67 -9.58 -16.95
N ALA A 43 -1.09 -9.06 -15.86
CA ALA A 43 -1.84 -8.69 -14.67
C ALA A 43 -1.25 -7.44 -14.00
N TRP A 44 -1.13 -6.36 -14.77
CA TRP A 44 -0.65 -5.10 -14.25
C TRP A 44 -1.77 -4.32 -13.56
N SER A 45 -1.45 -3.75 -12.39
CA SER A 45 -2.36 -2.83 -11.68
C SER A 45 -2.11 -1.41 -12.15
N TRP A 46 -3.15 -0.59 -12.17
CA TRP A 46 -3.06 0.84 -12.41
C TRP A 46 -2.98 1.63 -11.11
N GLU A 47 -3.71 1.16 -10.12
CA GLU A 47 -3.90 1.88 -8.88
C GLU A 47 -3.85 0.89 -7.74
N VAL A 48 -3.09 1.23 -6.69
CA VAL A 48 -2.95 0.42 -5.51
C VAL A 48 -3.34 1.28 -4.31
N GLU A 49 -4.36 0.86 -3.59
CA GLU A 49 -4.80 1.55 -2.39
C GLU A 49 -4.36 0.76 -1.17
N ILE A 50 -3.66 1.42 -0.26
CA ILE A 50 -3.09 0.81 0.94
C ILE A 50 -3.69 1.48 2.16
N ARG A 51 -4.30 0.69 3.04
CA ARG A 51 -4.88 1.20 4.28
C ARG A 51 -4.83 0.13 5.35
N SER A 52 -4.89 0.54 6.61
CA SER A 52 -4.90 -0.43 7.70
C SER A 52 -6.29 -1.05 7.85
N ASN A 53 -6.35 -2.21 8.49
CA ASN A 53 -7.60 -2.91 8.74
C ASN A 53 -8.53 -2.16 9.68
N THR A 54 -8.03 -1.17 10.41
CA THR A 54 -8.83 -0.38 11.35
C THR A 54 -9.25 0.97 10.79
N GLU A 55 -8.89 1.26 9.53
CA GLU A 55 -9.30 2.51 8.89
C GLU A 55 -10.80 2.54 8.66
N LYS A 56 -11.42 3.69 8.94
CA LYS A 56 -12.86 3.87 8.75
C LYS A 56 -13.13 4.62 7.45
N PHE A 57 -14.10 4.14 6.73
CA PHE A 57 -14.50 4.71 5.44
C PHE A 57 -15.91 5.23 5.48
#